data_2071c30132a10bc90c6a1d20a203a090
#
_entry.id   2071c30132a10bc90c6a1d20a203a090
#
_cell.length_a   1.000
_cell.length_b   1.000
_cell.length_c   1.000
_cell.angle_alpha   90.00
_cell.angle_beta   90.00
_cell.angle_gamma   90.00
#
_symmetry.space_group_name_H-M   'P 1'
#
loop_
_entity.id
_entity.type
_entity.pdbx_description
1 polymer ?
#
loop_
_entity_poly.entity_id
_entity_poly.type
_entity_poly.pdbx_seq_one_letter_code
_entity_poly.pdbx_strand_id
1 'polypeptide(L)'
;MLLLPINVHAGLAIPMGITTSDSIHTFPETLKRDFWEKLGIKAEAKGTAFSIDEPGIGGNSSKFNYPVTSIVIGPKMKIILGRAKGTVMVYSRTGEDGNLKSLTLSNFSIDYTHKNVLADATYDTDKKLLQLPIFTFSIETPLTFKYRFPIGFKSYEKLTHLYLTTEAKLAYKEAFGLPDAAIPLLDMDFGTLTQSSSSKIRLK
;
A
#
# COMPACT_ATOMS: atom_id res chain seq x y z
N MET A 1 -5.76 -7.84 36.96
CA MET A 1 -5.55 -6.75 36.02
C MET A 1 -4.10 -6.84 35.54
N LEU A 2 -3.81 -7.58 34.46
CA LEU A 2 -2.47 -7.74 33.91
C LEU A 2 -2.22 -6.55 32.95
N LEU A 3 -1.30 -5.68 33.32
CA LEU A 3 -0.74 -4.66 32.43
C LEU A 3 0.23 -5.37 31.48
N LEU A 4 -0.18 -5.54 30.23
CA LEU A 4 0.75 -5.94 29.16
C LEU A 4 1.76 -4.81 28.95
N PRO A 5 3.07 -5.09 28.88
CA PRO A 5 4.07 -4.08 28.57
C PRO A 5 3.86 -3.59 27.14
N ILE A 6 3.50 -2.32 26.98
CA ILE A 6 3.54 -1.64 25.68
C ILE A 6 5.03 -1.53 25.32
N ASN A 7 5.51 -2.39 24.45
CA ASN A 7 6.82 -2.25 23.84
C ASN A 7 6.81 -1.02 22.93
N VAL A 8 7.04 0.15 23.51
CA VAL A 8 7.35 1.37 22.76
C VAL A 8 8.73 1.16 22.16
N HIS A 9 8.78 0.70 20.92
CA HIS A 9 10.00 0.75 20.13
C HIS A 9 10.30 2.23 19.88
N ALA A 10 11.25 2.78 20.63
CA ALA A 10 11.75 4.14 20.45
C ALA A 10 12.49 4.22 19.11
N GLY A 11 11.75 4.49 18.04
CA GLY A 11 12.27 4.77 16.70
C GLY A 11 12.29 6.28 16.45
N LEU A 12 13.32 6.79 15.76
CA LEU A 12 13.37 8.17 15.31
C LEU A 12 12.45 8.33 14.10
N ALA A 13 11.36 9.09 14.25
CA ALA A 13 10.49 9.44 13.14
C ALA A 13 11.05 10.65 12.37
N ILE A 14 11.30 10.48 11.08
CA ILE A 14 11.78 11.54 10.20
C ILE A 14 10.64 11.94 9.26
N PRO A 15 10.10 13.17 9.38
CA PRO A 15 9.12 13.69 8.43
C PRO A 15 9.80 14.02 7.10
N MET A 16 9.13 13.71 5.97
CA MET A 16 9.66 13.90 4.63
C MET A 16 9.41 15.32 4.06
N GLY A 17 9.53 16.38 4.89
CA GLY A 17 9.29 17.76 4.47
C GLY A 17 10.33 18.36 3.51
N ILE A 18 11.53 17.78 3.47
CA ILE A 18 12.66 18.26 2.63
C ILE A 18 13.11 17.21 1.59
N THR A 19 12.43 16.08 1.53
CA THR A 19 12.72 14.97 0.60
C THR A 19 11.45 14.63 -0.17
N THR A 20 11.60 14.27 -1.43
CA THR A 20 10.56 13.57 -2.16
C THR A 20 10.77 12.08 -1.96
N SER A 21 9.75 11.39 -1.53
CA SER A 21 9.77 9.94 -1.35
C SER A 21 8.46 9.36 -1.87
N ASP A 22 8.57 8.45 -2.80
CA ASP A 22 7.46 7.86 -3.51
C ASP A 22 7.47 6.34 -3.33
N SER A 23 6.30 5.77 -3.17
CA SER A 23 6.07 4.33 -3.17
C SER A 23 5.13 4.00 -4.32
N ILE A 24 5.66 3.38 -5.37
CA ILE A 24 4.91 3.07 -6.58
C ILE A 24 4.45 1.61 -6.52
N HIS A 25 3.13 1.41 -6.46
CA HIS A 25 2.51 0.09 -6.59
C HIS A 25 2.26 -0.20 -8.07
N THR A 26 2.78 -1.32 -8.55
CA THR A 26 2.55 -1.81 -9.90
C THR A 26 1.78 -3.13 -9.82
N PHE A 27 0.56 -3.13 -10.33
CA PHE A 27 -0.30 -4.31 -10.41
C PHE A 27 0.00 -5.11 -11.69
N PRO A 28 0.10 -6.45 -11.62
CA PRO A 28 0.31 -7.30 -12.79
C PRO A 28 -0.89 -7.26 -13.75
N GLU A 29 -0.63 -7.38 -15.05
CA GLU A 29 -1.71 -7.48 -16.05
C GLU A 29 -2.63 -8.70 -15.83
N THR A 30 -2.08 -9.79 -15.30
CA THR A 30 -2.86 -10.98 -14.92
C THR A 30 -3.90 -10.66 -13.85
N LEU A 31 -3.53 -9.87 -12.83
CA LEU A 31 -4.48 -9.44 -11.80
C LEU A 31 -5.58 -8.56 -12.38
N LYS A 32 -5.21 -7.61 -13.24
CA LYS A 32 -6.19 -6.71 -13.89
C LYS A 32 -7.21 -7.50 -14.68
N ARG A 33 -6.75 -8.43 -15.54
CA ARG A 33 -7.61 -9.24 -16.39
C ARG A 33 -8.43 -10.26 -15.58
N ASP A 34 -7.80 -11.00 -14.68
CA ASP A 34 -8.40 -12.18 -14.05
C ASP A 34 -9.14 -11.87 -12.76
N PHE A 35 -8.84 -10.72 -12.12
CA PHE A 35 -9.51 -10.28 -10.90
C PHE A 35 -10.37 -9.03 -11.15
N TRP A 36 -9.77 -7.91 -11.58
CA TRP A 36 -10.53 -6.67 -11.69
C TRP A 36 -11.56 -6.70 -12.81
N GLU A 37 -11.18 -7.09 -14.03
CA GLU A 37 -12.12 -7.11 -15.16
C GLU A 37 -13.21 -8.17 -14.98
N LYS A 38 -12.85 -9.40 -14.62
CA LYS A 38 -13.83 -10.47 -14.44
C LYS A 38 -14.84 -10.20 -13.31
N LEU A 39 -14.40 -9.52 -12.26
CA LEU A 39 -15.28 -9.16 -11.14
C LEU A 39 -15.89 -7.76 -11.27
N GLY A 40 -15.59 -7.02 -12.34
CA GLY A 40 -16.06 -5.66 -12.54
C GLY A 40 -15.54 -4.66 -11.52
N ILE A 41 -14.32 -4.90 -10.96
CA ILE A 41 -13.74 -4.02 -9.95
C ILE A 41 -13.04 -2.85 -10.63
N LYS A 42 -13.38 -1.64 -10.18
CA LYS A 42 -12.68 -0.39 -10.54
C LYS A 42 -11.80 0.05 -9.38
N ALA A 43 -10.58 0.47 -9.70
CA ALA A 43 -9.60 0.99 -8.74
C ALA A 43 -9.33 2.48 -9.03
N GLU A 44 -9.52 3.33 -8.03
CA GLU A 44 -9.34 4.78 -8.13
C GLU A 44 -8.45 5.28 -7.00
N ALA A 45 -7.42 6.07 -7.34
CA ALA A 45 -6.58 6.75 -6.37
C ALA A 45 -7.21 8.08 -5.97
N LYS A 46 -7.19 8.40 -4.66
CA LYS A 46 -7.71 9.64 -4.07
C LYS A 46 -6.77 10.17 -2.98
N GLY A 47 -7.11 11.32 -2.44
CA GLY A 47 -6.28 11.99 -1.44
C GLY A 47 -4.94 12.43 -2.03
N THR A 48 -3.84 12.00 -1.43
CA THR A 48 -2.48 12.27 -1.94
C THR A 48 -1.97 11.19 -2.91
N ALA A 49 -2.69 10.06 -3.05
CA ALA A 49 -2.36 9.03 -4.03
C ALA A 49 -2.83 9.45 -5.43
N PHE A 50 -2.12 9.02 -6.47
CA PHE A 50 -2.50 9.29 -7.86
C PHE A 50 -2.02 8.17 -8.81
N SER A 51 -2.71 8.04 -9.94
CA SER A 51 -2.30 7.15 -11.03
C SER A 51 -1.11 7.72 -11.77
N ILE A 52 -0.17 6.86 -12.18
CA ILE A 52 1.02 7.28 -12.95
C ILE A 52 0.83 7.01 -14.43
N ASP A 53 0.11 5.94 -14.77
CA ASP A 53 -0.16 5.52 -16.14
C ASP A 53 -1.61 5.86 -16.54
N GLU A 54 -1.83 5.92 -17.83
CA GLU A 54 -3.17 6.05 -18.40
C GLU A 54 -3.99 4.78 -18.10
N PRO A 55 -5.32 4.93 -17.90
CA PRO A 55 -6.19 3.78 -17.73
C PRO A 55 -6.11 2.83 -18.94
N GLY A 56 -5.79 1.58 -18.68
CA GLY A 56 -5.75 0.54 -19.69
C GLY A 56 -7.12 -0.10 -19.97
N ILE A 57 -7.11 -1.32 -20.49
CA ILE A 57 -8.31 -2.13 -20.70
C ILE A 57 -9.10 -2.24 -19.38
N GLY A 58 -10.42 -2.10 -19.43
CA GLY A 58 -11.27 -2.08 -18.22
C GLY A 58 -11.30 -0.75 -17.46
N GLY A 59 -10.56 0.26 -17.91
CA GLY A 59 -10.56 1.61 -17.33
C GLY A 59 -9.74 1.74 -16.04
N ASN A 60 -8.90 0.73 -15.69
CA ASN A 60 -8.04 0.76 -14.52
C ASN A 60 -6.59 1.07 -14.91
N SER A 61 -5.95 1.96 -14.16
CA SER A 61 -4.50 2.13 -14.17
C SER A 61 -3.80 0.91 -13.58
N SER A 62 -2.57 0.64 -14.02
CA SER A 62 -1.75 -0.45 -13.46
C SER A 62 -0.75 0.05 -12.42
N LYS A 63 -0.54 1.37 -12.33
CA LYS A 63 0.47 1.97 -11.45
C LYS A 63 -0.10 3.14 -10.67
N PHE A 64 0.13 3.09 -9.36
CA PHE A 64 -0.30 4.14 -8.45
C PHE A 64 0.87 4.60 -7.58
N ASN A 65 0.99 5.90 -7.39
CA ASN A 65 1.96 6.49 -6.49
C ASN A 65 1.33 6.81 -5.14
N TYR A 66 2.04 6.46 -4.08
CA TYR A 66 1.71 6.78 -2.69
C TYR A 66 2.85 7.63 -2.11
N PRO A 67 2.73 8.96 -2.06
CA PRO A 67 3.76 9.82 -1.48
C PRO A 67 4.05 9.45 -0.02
N VAL A 68 5.30 9.14 0.28
CA VAL A 68 5.72 8.80 1.64
C VAL A 68 5.84 10.06 2.48
N THR A 69 5.15 10.08 3.61
CA THR A 69 5.09 11.25 4.50
C THR A 69 6.07 11.17 5.67
N SER A 70 6.41 9.97 6.11
CA SER A 70 7.40 9.77 7.17
C SER A 70 8.00 8.37 7.13
N ILE A 71 9.22 8.25 7.64
CA ILE A 71 9.85 6.98 7.94
C ILE A 71 10.22 6.93 9.42
N VAL A 72 10.25 5.72 9.98
CA VAL A 72 10.73 5.48 11.35
C VAL A 72 11.97 4.61 11.27
N ILE A 73 13.05 5.12 11.84
CA ILE A 73 14.34 4.43 11.91
C ILE A 73 14.46 3.79 13.29
N GLY A 74 14.63 2.50 13.31
CA GLY A 74 14.84 1.69 14.52
C GLY A 74 16.32 1.47 14.82
N PRO A 75 16.63 0.49 15.71
CA PRO A 75 17.98 0.13 16.06
C PRO A 75 18.85 -0.20 14.84
N LYS A 76 20.15 0.08 14.94
CA LYS A 76 21.14 -0.15 13.86
C LYS A 76 20.81 0.59 12.57
N MET A 77 20.11 1.74 12.66
CA MET A 77 19.74 2.58 11.50
C MET A 77 18.87 1.86 10.45
N LYS A 78 18.13 0.83 10.85
CA LYS A 78 17.20 0.14 9.94
C LYS A 78 15.86 0.86 9.90
N ILE A 79 15.28 1.03 8.72
CA ILE A 79 13.89 1.47 8.59
C ILE A 79 13.00 0.34 9.11
N ILE A 80 12.14 0.66 10.06
CA ILE A 80 11.17 -0.28 10.64
C ILE A 80 9.74 0.01 10.18
N LEU A 81 9.46 1.25 9.77
CA LEU A 81 8.13 1.67 9.33
C LEU A 81 8.24 2.81 8.31
N GLY A 82 7.49 2.70 7.22
CA GLY A 82 7.23 3.77 6.26
C GLY A 82 5.74 4.14 6.30
N ARG A 83 5.39 5.43 6.18
CA ARG A 83 4.00 5.90 6.17
C ARG A 83 3.73 6.76 4.95
N ALA A 84 2.58 6.52 4.32
CA ALA A 84 2.01 7.34 3.25
C ALA A 84 0.66 7.89 3.72
N LYS A 85 0.70 8.82 4.66
CA LYS A 85 -0.49 9.40 5.29
C LYS A 85 -1.26 10.27 4.30
N GLY A 86 -2.60 10.14 4.30
CA GLY A 86 -3.47 10.88 3.39
C GLY A 86 -3.66 10.23 2.02
N THR A 87 -2.96 9.13 1.72
CA THR A 87 -3.21 8.32 0.53
C THR A 87 -4.50 7.54 0.67
N VAL A 88 -5.25 7.40 -0.43
CA VAL A 88 -6.51 6.67 -0.46
C VAL A 88 -6.60 5.88 -1.76
N MET A 89 -7.02 4.62 -1.68
CA MET A 89 -7.45 3.80 -2.80
C MET A 89 -8.89 3.37 -2.60
N VAL A 90 -9.73 3.62 -3.59
CA VAL A 90 -11.12 3.19 -3.60
C VAL A 90 -11.27 2.08 -4.63
N TYR A 91 -11.67 0.92 -4.18
CA TYR A 91 -12.07 -0.19 -5.05
C TYR A 91 -13.59 -0.27 -5.03
N SER A 92 -14.21 -0.37 -6.19
CA SER A 92 -15.67 -0.42 -6.31
C SER A 92 -16.11 -1.42 -7.36
N ARG A 93 -17.27 -2.04 -7.16
CA ARG A 93 -17.93 -2.88 -8.15
C ARG A 93 -19.46 -2.80 -7.98
N THR A 94 -20.18 -3.05 -9.05
CA THR A 94 -21.62 -3.29 -8.95
C THR A 94 -21.85 -4.75 -8.58
N GLY A 95 -22.53 -4.99 -7.46
CA GLY A 95 -22.89 -6.34 -7.02
C GLY A 95 -23.97 -6.96 -7.92
N GLU A 96 -24.23 -8.25 -7.73
CA GLU A 96 -25.31 -8.97 -8.44
C GLU A 96 -26.70 -8.40 -8.11
N ASP A 97 -26.83 -7.77 -6.95
CA ASP A 97 -28.02 -7.05 -6.48
C ASP A 97 -28.19 -5.66 -7.12
N GLY A 98 -27.31 -5.26 -8.04
CA GLY A 98 -27.28 -3.95 -8.69
C GLY A 98 -26.74 -2.82 -7.80
N ASN A 99 -26.40 -3.09 -6.53
CA ASN A 99 -25.88 -2.09 -5.62
C ASN A 99 -24.38 -1.86 -5.81
N LEU A 100 -23.95 -0.61 -5.68
CA LEU A 100 -22.53 -0.27 -5.66
C LEU A 100 -21.92 -0.70 -4.32
N LYS A 101 -20.92 -1.56 -4.39
CA LYS A 101 -20.12 -2.04 -3.26
C LYS A 101 -18.72 -1.44 -3.36
N SER A 102 -18.14 -1.06 -2.23
CA SER A 102 -16.81 -0.43 -2.21
C SER A 102 -15.98 -0.84 -1.01
N LEU A 103 -14.67 -0.86 -1.24
CA LEU A 103 -13.64 -0.97 -0.22
C LEU A 103 -12.70 0.22 -0.36
N THR A 104 -12.60 1.02 0.68
CA THR A 104 -11.65 2.14 0.75
C THR A 104 -10.49 1.75 1.63
N LEU A 105 -9.28 1.81 1.08
CA LEU A 105 -8.02 1.64 1.80
C LEU A 105 -7.33 2.99 1.91
N SER A 106 -6.94 3.41 3.11
CA SER A 106 -6.32 4.71 3.34
C SER A 106 -5.14 4.66 4.32
N ASN A 107 -4.34 5.72 4.35
CA ASN A 107 -3.22 5.85 5.28
C ASN A 107 -2.26 4.65 5.24
N PHE A 108 -1.80 4.30 4.06
CA PHE A 108 -0.90 3.16 3.87
C PHE A 108 0.38 3.30 4.68
N SER A 109 0.83 2.17 5.22
CA SER A 109 2.13 2.06 5.89
C SER A 109 2.78 0.71 5.59
N ILE A 110 4.11 0.67 5.67
CA ILE A 110 4.91 -0.55 5.47
C ILE A 110 5.58 -0.88 6.78
N ASP A 111 5.20 -2.00 7.38
CA ASP A 111 5.84 -2.58 8.57
C ASP A 111 6.90 -3.58 8.11
N TYR A 112 8.16 -3.17 8.18
CA TYR A 112 9.30 -4.01 7.80
C TYR A 112 9.59 -5.12 8.81
N THR A 113 9.15 -4.95 10.04
CA THR A 113 9.36 -5.95 11.10
C THR A 113 8.52 -7.19 10.84
N HIS A 114 7.24 -6.98 10.49
CA HIS A 114 6.30 -8.07 10.21
C HIS A 114 6.15 -8.36 8.71
N LYS A 115 6.84 -7.58 7.85
CA LYS A 115 6.76 -7.66 6.38
C LYS A 115 5.32 -7.51 5.86
N ASN A 116 4.61 -6.53 6.37
CA ASN A 116 3.23 -6.24 6.00
C ASN A 116 3.08 -4.81 5.47
N VAL A 117 2.24 -4.68 4.44
CA VAL A 117 1.65 -3.40 4.06
C VAL A 117 0.33 -3.28 4.80
N LEU A 118 0.17 -2.20 5.56
CA LEU A 118 -1.01 -1.91 6.36
C LEU A 118 -1.80 -0.76 5.75
N ALA A 119 -3.11 -0.74 5.94
CA ALA A 119 -3.97 0.40 5.63
C ALA A 119 -5.17 0.45 6.57
N ASP A 120 -5.77 1.62 6.70
CA ASP A 120 -7.10 1.74 7.27
C ASP A 120 -8.11 1.29 6.22
N ALA A 121 -8.91 0.28 6.52
CA ALA A 121 -9.94 -0.25 5.61
C ALA A 121 -11.32 0.22 6.05
N THR A 122 -12.12 0.70 5.10
CA THR A 122 -13.52 1.08 5.32
C THR A 122 -14.37 0.44 4.23
N TYR A 123 -15.42 -0.27 4.62
CA TYR A 123 -16.40 -0.88 3.73
C TYR A 123 -17.73 -1.01 4.48
N ASP A 124 -18.82 -1.18 3.75
CA ASP A 124 -20.17 -0.92 4.25
C ASP A 124 -20.28 0.46 4.91
N THR A 125 -21.46 0.88 5.32
CA THR A 125 -21.69 2.24 5.78
C THR A 125 -20.88 2.64 7.01
N ASP A 126 -20.38 1.69 7.84
CA ASP A 126 -19.76 2.02 9.13
C ASP A 126 -18.59 1.08 9.56
N LYS A 127 -18.25 0.05 8.79
CA LYS A 127 -17.19 -0.88 9.21
C LYS A 127 -15.82 -0.30 8.92
N LYS A 128 -15.10 0.08 9.96
CA LYS A 128 -13.74 0.64 9.86
C LYS A 128 -12.75 -0.22 10.64
N LEU A 129 -11.71 -0.68 9.94
CA LEU A 129 -10.58 -1.42 10.51
C LEU A 129 -9.32 -0.56 10.38
N LEU A 130 -8.69 -0.23 11.51
CA LEU A 130 -7.49 0.61 11.52
C LEU A 130 -6.24 -0.25 11.34
N GLN A 131 -5.35 0.18 10.45
CA GLN A 131 -4.06 -0.46 10.17
C GLN A 131 -4.18 -1.99 9.99
N LEU A 132 -5.21 -2.37 9.20
CA LEU A 132 -5.39 -3.75 8.78
C LEU A 132 -4.19 -4.19 7.96
N PRO A 133 -3.56 -5.35 8.23
CA PRO A 133 -2.57 -5.93 7.33
C PRO A 133 -3.24 -6.28 5.98
N ILE A 134 -2.88 -5.57 4.92
CA ILE A 134 -3.46 -5.79 3.59
C ILE A 134 -2.64 -6.81 2.82
N PHE A 135 -1.32 -6.59 2.73
CA PHE A 135 -0.42 -7.47 1.98
C PHE A 135 0.73 -7.95 2.86
N THR A 136 1.12 -9.22 2.68
CA THR A 136 2.48 -9.65 2.98
C THR A 136 3.38 -9.33 1.79
N PHE A 137 4.71 -9.26 2.00
CA PHE A 137 5.67 -9.02 0.91
C PHE A 137 7.01 -9.74 1.11
N SER A 138 7.74 -9.89 0.00
CA SER A 138 9.15 -10.27 -0.03
C SER A 138 10.00 -9.08 -0.46
N ILE A 139 11.23 -9.00 0.05
CA ILE A 139 12.19 -7.95 -0.35
C ILE A 139 13.02 -8.52 -1.51
N GLU A 140 12.82 -7.99 -2.74
CA GLU A 140 13.60 -8.36 -3.91
C GLU A 140 14.91 -7.57 -3.95
N THR A 141 14.80 -6.25 -3.81
CA THR A 141 15.97 -5.38 -3.73
C THR A 141 15.94 -4.69 -2.37
N PRO A 142 16.91 -4.99 -1.49
CA PRO A 142 17.02 -4.31 -0.21
C PRO A 142 17.25 -2.81 -0.37
N LEU A 143 16.81 -2.05 0.63
CA LEU A 143 17.01 -0.61 0.65
C LEU A 143 18.48 -0.25 0.48
N THR A 144 18.77 0.50 -0.57
CA THR A 144 20.11 1.01 -0.88
C THR A 144 20.11 2.53 -0.78
N PHE A 145 21.22 3.08 -0.27
CA PHE A 145 21.44 4.51 -0.22
C PHE A 145 22.63 4.87 -1.12
N LYS A 146 22.42 5.85 -2.02
CA LYS A 146 23.48 6.43 -2.82
C LYS A 146 23.63 7.90 -2.47
N TYR A 147 24.81 8.28 -2.00
CA TYR A 147 25.13 9.68 -1.76
C TYR A 147 25.36 10.41 -3.09
N ARG A 148 24.89 11.66 -3.19
CA ARG A 148 25.06 12.53 -4.35
C ARG A 148 25.66 13.86 -3.89
N PHE A 149 26.88 14.13 -4.36
CA PHE A 149 27.55 15.40 -4.09
C PHE A 149 26.75 16.61 -4.66
N PRO A 150 26.70 17.80 -4.01
CA PRO A 150 27.36 18.12 -2.75
C PRO A 150 26.57 17.66 -1.51
N ILE A 151 25.25 17.68 -1.53
CA ILE A 151 24.43 17.31 -0.36
C ILE A 151 23.11 16.73 -0.88
N GLY A 152 23.08 15.42 -1.06
CA GLY A 152 21.88 14.71 -1.46
C GLY A 152 22.03 13.21 -1.27
N PHE A 153 20.92 12.51 -1.14
CA PHE A 153 20.90 11.06 -1.20
C PHE A 153 19.78 10.60 -2.12
N LYS A 154 19.97 9.42 -2.67
CA LYS A 154 18.91 8.65 -3.31
C LYS A 154 18.82 7.33 -2.60
N SER A 155 17.61 6.88 -2.37
CA SER A 155 17.35 5.52 -1.93
C SER A 155 16.48 4.79 -2.94
N TYR A 156 16.62 3.48 -2.97
CA TYR A 156 15.81 2.59 -3.81
C TYR A 156 15.61 1.28 -3.08
N GLU A 157 14.39 0.75 -3.18
CA GLU A 157 13.99 -0.54 -2.67
C GLU A 157 12.90 -1.12 -3.57
N LYS A 158 12.84 -2.45 -3.69
CA LYS A 158 11.76 -3.15 -4.39
C LYS A 158 11.24 -4.29 -3.53
N LEU A 159 9.95 -4.21 -3.24
CA LEU A 159 9.16 -5.26 -2.58
C LEU A 159 8.34 -5.98 -3.64
N THR A 160 8.23 -7.29 -3.53
CA THR A 160 7.54 -8.17 -4.49
C THR A 160 6.65 -9.18 -3.78
N HIS A 161 5.88 -9.91 -4.58
CA HIS A 161 4.99 -10.94 -4.06
C HIS A 161 4.04 -10.39 -3.00
N LEU A 162 3.24 -9.39 -3.42
CA LEU A 162 2.22 -8.81 -2.56
C LEU A 162 1.02 -9.75 -2.54
N TYR A 163 0.90 -10.57 -1.50
CA TYR A 163 -0.25 -11.44 -1.30
C TYR A 163 -1.16 -10.87 -0.22
N LEU A 164 -2.47 -10.91 -0.45
CA LEU A 164 -3.45 -10.54 0.57
C LEU A 164 -3.30 -11.41 1.82
N THR A 165 -3.32 -10.77 2.97
CA THR A 165 -3.40 -11.48 4.26
C THR A 165 -4.77 -12.14 4.43
N THR A 166 -4.91 -13.04 5.37
CA THR A 166 -6.20 -13.70 5.68
C THR A 166 -7.26 -12.66 6.06
N GLU A 167 -6.88 -11.67 6.85
CA GLU A 167 -7.76 -10.58 7.29
C GLU A 167 -8.20 -9.71 6.11
N ALA A 168 -7.27 -9.39 5.19
CA ALA A 168 -7.59 -8.63 4.00
C ALA A 168 -8.52 -9.41 3.05
N LYS A 169 -8.31 -10.72 2.87
CA LYS A 169 -9.21 -11.57 2.06
C LYS A 169 -10.64 -11.55 2.59
N LEU A 170 -10.81 -11.62 3.91
CA LEU A 170 -12.12 -11.49 4.55
C LEU A 170 -12.75 -10.12 4.27
N ALA A 171 -11.98 -9.04 4.43
CA ALA A 171 -12.46 -7.69 4.14
C ALA A 171 -12.86 -7.52 2.66
N TYR A 172 -12.07 -8.04 1.72
CA TYR A 172 -12.40 -8.03 0.29
C TYR A 172 -13.66 -8.85 -0.02
N LYS A 173 -13.77 -10.07 0.56
CA LYS A 173 -14.96 -10.92 0.40
C LYS A 173 -16.22 -10.20 0.87
N GLU A 174 -16.20 -9.65 2.08
CA GLU A 174 -17.34 -8.95 2.68
C GLU A 174 -17.67 -7.67 1.89
N ALA A 175 -16.67 -6.81 1.67
CA ALA A 175 -16.86 -5.52 1.01
C ALA A 175 -17.49 -5.64 -0.38
N PHE A 176 -17.10 -6.64 -1.14
CA PHE A 176 -17.59 -6.84 -2.50
C PHE A 176 -18.70 -7.87 -2.61
N GLY A 177 -19.05 -8.58 -1.52
CA GLY A 177 -20.00 -9.68 -1.59
C GLY A 177 -19.57 -10.76 -2.58
N LEU A 178 -18.28 -11.17 -2.52
CA LEU A 178 -17.74 -12.13 -3.47
C LEU A 178 -18.34 -13.53 -3.23
N PRO A 179 -18.78 -14.23 -4.29
CA PRO A 179 -19.19 -15.63 -4.19
C PRO A 179 -17.98 -16.52 -3.86
N ASP A 180 -18.22 -17.68 -3.27
CA ASP A 180 -17.16 -18.60 -2.87
C ASP A 180 -16.26 -19.04 -4.05
N ALA A 181 -16.82 -19.12 -5.25
CA ALA A 181 -16.06 -19.43 -6.46
C ALA A 181 -15.01 -18.36 -6.82
N ALA A 182 -15.15 -17.12 -6.34
CA ALA A 182 -14.20 -16.03 -6.57
C ALA A 182 -13.08 -15.96 -5.50
N ILE A 183 -13.22 -16.70 -4.38
CA ILE A 183 -12.24 -16.66 -3.28
C ILE A 183 -10.82 -17.04 -3.72
N PRO A 184 -10.59 -18.06 -4.59
CA PRO A 184 -9.25 -18.38 -5.07
C PRO A 184 -8.54 -17.23 -5.80
N LEU A 185 -9.29 -16.27 -6.35
CA LEU A 185 -8.71 -15.09 -7.01
C LEU A 185 -8.04 -14.13 -6.00
N LEU A 186 -8.40 -14.21 -4.73
CA LEU A 186 -7.76 -13.46 -3.65
C LEU A 186 -6.36 -13.97 -3.29
N ASP A 187 -5.96 -15.15 -3.82
CA ASP A 187 -4.62 -15.73 -3.65
C ASP A 187 -3.63 -15.27 -4.73
N MET A 188 -4.06 -14.42 -5.66
CA MET A 188 -3.20 -13.90 -6.73
C MET A 188 -2.13 -12.97 -6.16
N ASP A 189 -1.02 -12.84 -6.91
CA ASP A 189 0.01 -11.84 -6.63
C ASP A 189 -0.50 -10.44 -7.03
N PHE A 190 -0.57 -9.53 -6.07
CA PHE A 190 -0.97 -8.13 -6.27
C PHE A 190 0.18 -7.25 -6.74
N GLY A 191 1.34 -7.82 -7.04
CA GLY A 191 2.43 -7.17 -7.75
C GLY A 191 3.56 -6.67 -6.88
N THR A 192 4.00 -5.44 -7.15
CA THR A 192 5.24 -4.92 -6.56
C THR A 192 5.07 -3.51 -6.01
N LEU A 193 5.82 -3.19 -4.96
CA LEU A 193 6.02 -1.84 -4.45
C LEU A 193 7.47 -1.43 -4.69
N THR A 194 7.68 -0.39 -5.51
CA THR A 194 8.99 0.22 -5.71
C THR A 194 9.06 1.52 -4.91
N GLN A 195 10.01 1.62 -4.02
CA GLN A 195 10.24 2.80 -3.22
C GLN A 195 11.46 3.55 -3.70
N SER A 196 11.30 4.84 -3.93
CA SER A 196 12.37 5.74 -4.28
C SER A 196 12.30 7.01 -3.45
N SER A 197 13.43 7.43 -2.91
CA SER A 197 13.52 8.72 -2.23
C SER A 197 14.68 9.51 -2.79
N SER A 198 14.50 10.81 -2.92
CA SER A 198 15.59 11.73 -3.23
C SER A 198 15.51 12.95 -2.33
N SER A 199 16.62 13.31 -1.69
CA SER A 199 16.75 14.59 -1.01
C SER A 199 17.37 15.61 -1.96
N LYS A 200 16.76 16.80 -2.03
CA LYS A 200 17.40 17.99 -2.60
C LYS A 200 17.47 19.01 -1.48
N ILE A 201 18.65 19.18 -0.88
CA ILE A 201 18.85 20.29 0.04
C ILE A 201 18.95 21.54 -0.82
N ARG A 202 17.96 22.42 -0.72
CA ARG A 202 18.07 23.78 -1.24
C ARG A 202 18.92 24.57 -0.24
N LEU A 203 20.16 24.82 -0.58
CA LEU A 203 20.93 25.87 0.09
C LEU A 203 20.23 27.19 -0.24
N LYS A 204 19.70 27.86 0.78
CA LYS A 204 19.24 29.24 0.70
C LYS A 204 20.47 30.15 0.74
#